data_4b1579c8718dd3dda52345137aa1b9dc
#
_entry.id   4b1579c8718dd3dda52345137aa1b9dc
#
_cell.length_a   1.000
_cell.length_b   1.000
_cell.length_c   1.000
_cell.angle_alpha   90.00
_cell.angle_beta   90.00
_cell.angle_gamma   90.00
#
_symmetry.space_group_name_H-M   'P 1'
#
loop_
_entity.id
_entity.type
_entity.pdbx_description
1 polymer ?
#
loop_
_entity_poly.entity_id
_entity_poly.type
_entity_poly.pdbx_seq_one_letter_code
_entity_poly.pdbx_strand_id
1 'polypeptide(L)'
;MNAGAADGSAARWAGRAGGVARRGNGARALVALGSNLGDRAAHLRRALRALAQTPGLRVLRVSRIYETAPVGAKGHPQSDYLNAVVALRSALPPRLLLLRLQQIERAAGRRRTWRNAPRTLDLDLLFHGAPRRDPNLVLPHPRLHLRGFVLAPLAEIAPALWHPCGARIAKLAARQSIGPAGGVRLWRGGILRAR
;
A
#
# COMPACT_ATOMS: atom_id res chain seq x y z
N MET A 1 37.68 2.02 13.03
CA MET A 1 36.91 0.90 13.62
C MET A 1 35.68 1.51 14.26
N ASN A 2 34.54 1.45 13.59
CA ASN A 2 33.27 1.88 14.15
C ASN A 2 32.24 0.79 13.83
N ALA A 3 32.04 -0.10 14.80
CA ALA A 3 31.04 -1.14 14.74
C ALA A 3 29.65 -0.47 14.80
N GLY A 4 28.91 -0.53 13.69
CA GLY A 4 27.56 -0.01 13.59
C GLY A 4 26.65 -0.70 14.59
N ALA A 5 26.01 0.09 15.44
CA ALA A 5 24.96 -0.32 16.33
C ALA A 5 23.84 -1.00 15.51
N ALA A 6 23.65 -2.29 15.72
CA ALA A 6 22.50 -3.05 15.23
C ALA A 6 21.28 -2.48 15.97
N ASP A 7 20.55 -1.63 15.22
CA ASP A 7 19.43 -0.85 15.66
C ASP A 7 18.28 -1.76 16.13
N GLY A 8 17.81 -1.54 17.34
CA GLY A 8 16.62 -2.16 17.92
C GLY A 8 15.30 -1.82 17.21
N SER A 9 15.34 -1.24 16.00
CA SER A 9 14.18 -0.88 15.17
C SER A 9 13.46 -2.12 14.64
N ALA A 10 14.18 -3.18 14.32
CA ALA A 10 13.60 -4.43 13.83
C ALA A 10 12.69 -5.10 14.88
N ALA A 11 13.08 -5.03 16.16
CA ALA A 11 12.29 -5.58 17.26
C ALA A 11 11.02 -4.75 17.55
N ARG A 12 11.07 -3.42 17.39
CA ARG A 12 9.88 -2.54 17.53
C ARG A 12 8.90 -2.69 16.39
N TRP A 13 9.38 -3.02 15.22
CA TRP A 13 8.57 -3.29 14.04
C TRP A 13 7.77 -4.60 14.18
N ALA A 14 8.39 -5.64 14.77
CA ALA A 14 7.74 -6.91 15.11
C ALA A 14 6.89 -6.81 16.40
N GLY A 15 7.17 -5.84 17.26
CA GLY A 15 6.58 -5.67 18.58
C GLY A 15 5.16 -5.12 18.53
N ARG A 16 4.20 -5.98 18.95
CA ARG A 16 2.75 -5.74 19.15
C ARG A 16 1.82 -5.89 17.91
N ALA A 17 2.28 -6.43 16.80
CA ALA A 17 1.40 -7.23 15.94
C ALA A 17 1.45 -8.69 16.45
N GLY A 18 1.03 -8.90 17.69
CA GLY A 18 1.13 -10.09 18.51
C GLY A 18 1.44 -11.41 17.81
N GLY A 19 2.44 -12.11 18.29
CA GLY A 19 2.61 -13.54 18.07
C GLY A 19 3.70 -13.89 17.07
N VAL A 20 4.71 -14.58 17.56
CA VAL A 20 5.60 -15.48 16.82
C VAL A 20 4.80 -16.13 15.70
N ALA A 21 5.26 -15.99 14.45
CA ALA A 21 4.66 -16.64 13.30
C ALA A 21 4.59 -18.15 13.57
N ARG A 22 3.42 -18.63 13.98
CA ARG A 22 3.14 -20.07 14.04
C ARG A 22 3.30 -20.57 12.61
N ARG A 23 4.15 -21.57 12.42
CA ARG A 23 4.30 -22.30 11.15
C ARG A 23 2.90 -22.67 10.66
N GLY A 24 2.48 -22.11 9.50
CA GLY A 24 1.18 -22.39 8.90
C GLY A 24 0.25 -21.19 8.62
N ASN A 25 0.52 -19.99 9.11
CA ASN A 25 -0.51 -18.92 9.11
C ASN A 25 -0.16 -17.66 8.30
N GLY A 26 0.81 -17.67 7.40
CA GLY A 26 1.17 -16.56 6.51
C GLY A 26 1.57 -15.25 7.20
N ALA A 27 2.26 -14.37 6.49
CA ALA A 27 2.67 -13.05 6.99
C ALA A 27 1.59 -12.00 6.74
N ARG A 28 1.55 -10.94 7.57
CA ARG A 28 0.73 -9.77 7.29
C ARG A 28 1.39 -8.96 6.17
N ALA A 29 0.61 -8.60 5.16
CA ALA A 29 1.02 -7.73 4.07
C ALA A 29 0.08 -6.53 3.95
N LEU A 30 0.59 -5.41 3.47
CA LEU A 30 -0.17 -4.20 3.18
C LEU A 30 0.09 -3.81 1.74
N VAL A 31 -0.98 -3.58 0.98
CA VAL A 31 -0.94 -3.23 -0.44
C VAL A 31 -1.72 -1.96 -0.67
N ALA A 32 -1.08 -0.96 -1.30
CA ALA A 32 -1.79 0.22 -1.80
C ALA A 32 -2.39 -0.09 -3.17
N LEU A 33 -3.59 0.42 -3.41
CA LEU A 33 -4.30 0.38 -4.69
C LEU A 33 -4.51 1.81 -5.16
N GLY A 34 -4.22 2.09 -6.43
CA GLY A 34 -4.42 3.38 -7.07
C GLY A 34 -4.96 3.26 -8.48
N SER A 35 -5.81 4.21 -8.92
CA SER A 35 -6.32 4.29 -10.29
C SER A 35 -6.66 5.74 -10.64
N ASN A 36 -6.30 6.19 -11.87
CA ASN A 36 -6.69 7.51 -12.38
C ASN A 36 -7.14 7.52 -13.85
N LEU A 37 -7.37 6.33 -14.44
CA LEU A 37 -7.91 6.19 -15.79
C LEU A 37 -9.22 5.38 -15.78
N GLY A 38 -10.15 5.79 -16.65
CA GLY A 38 -11.42 5.10 -16.88
C GLY A 38 -12.30 5.02 -15.63
N ASP A 39 -13.04 3.93 -15.46
CA ASP A 39 -13.81 3.67 -14.23
C ASP A 39 -12.86 3.25 -13.10
N ARG A 40 -12.28 4.27 -12.45
CA ARG A 40 -11.31 4.13 -11.35
C ARG A 40 -11.82 3.22 -10.23
N ALA A 41 -13.10 3.37 -9.86
CA ALA A 41 -13.69 2.59 -8.78
C ALA A 41 -13.88 1.13 -9.17
N ALA A 42 -14.29 0.85 -10.43
CA ALA A 42 -14.37 -0.52 -10.94
C ALA A 42 -13.00 -1.20 -10.99
N HIS A 43 -11.94 -0.46 -11.37
CA HIS A 43 -10.57 -0.99 -11.34
C HIS A 43 -10.14 -1.39 -9.91
N LEU A 44 -10.39 -0.55 -8.90
CA LEU A 44 -10.10 -0.89 -7.50
C LEU A 44 -10.90 -2.10 -7.02
N ARG A 45 -12.22 -2.20 -7.37
CA ARG A 45 -13.06 -3.35 -7.02
C ARG A 45 -12.57 -4.64 -7.68
N ARG A 46 -12.19 -4.60 -8.97
CA ARG A 46 -11.62 -5.76 -9.69
C ARG A 46 -10.31 -6.21 -9.05
N ALA A 47 -9.42 -5.27 -8.72
CA ALA A 47 -8.17 -5.56 -8.03
C ALA A 47 -8.39 -6.25 -6.68
N LEU A 48 -9.33 -5.74 -5.86
CA LEU A 48 -9.66 -6.34 -4.58
C LEU A 48 -10.20 -7.78 -4.73
N ARG A 49 -11.10 -8.02 -5.72
CA ARG A 49 -11.58 -9.37 -6.04
C ARG A 49 -10.44 -10.30 -6.47
N ALA A 50 -9.55 -9.82 -7.35
CA ALA A 50 -8.40 -10.62 -7.79
C ALA A 50 -7.46 -10.98 -6.64
N LEU A 51 -7.23 -10.07 -5.68
CA LEU A 51 -6.48 -10.35 -4.46
C LEU A 51 -7.19 -11.39 -3.58
N ALA A 52 -8.50 -11.26 -3.40
CA ALA A 52 -9.31 -12.19 -2.58
C ALA A 52 -9.36 -13.61 -3.18
N GLN A 53 -9.33 -13.72 -4.51
CA GLN A 53 -9.34 -14.99 -5.25
C GLN A 53 -7.93 -15.59 -5.45
N THR A 54 -6.86 -14.88 -5.04
CA THR A 54 -5.50 -15.40 -5.20
C THR A 54 -5.21 -16.46 -4.14
N PRO A 55 -4.85 -17.70 -4.53
CA PRO A 55 -4.46 -18.75 -3.59
C PRO A 55 -3.33 -18.29 -2.66
N GLY A 56 -3.46 -18.59 -1.38
CA GLY A 56 -2.49 -18.17 -0.36
C GLY A 56 -2.64 -16.73 0.13
N LEU A 57 -3.64 -15.98 -0.35
CA LEU A 57 -3.99 -14.66 0.17
C LEU A 57 -5.36 -14.70 0.88
N ARG A 58 -5.47 -13.94 1.96
CA ARG A 58 -6.74 -13.66 2.64
C ARG A 58 -6.84 -12.18 2.95
N VAL A 59 -7.88 -11.52 2.46
CA VAL A 59 -8.18 -10.12 2.78
C VAL A 59 -8.58 -10.03 4.26
N LEU A 60 -7.92 -9.16 5.02
CA LEU A 60 -8.16 -8.93 6.44
C LEU A 60 -8.97 -7.65 6.69
N ARG A 61 -8.56 -6.56 6.05
CA ARG A 61 -9.17 -5.23 6.16
C ARG A 61 -8.98 -4.47 4.86
N VAL A 62 -9.92 -3.59 4.56
CA VAL A 62 -9.87 -2.66 3.43
C VAL A 62 -10.19 -1.27 3.98
N SER A 63 -9.41 -0.26 3.59
CA SER A 63 -9.71 1.13 3.93
C SER A 63 -10.87 1.67 3.10
N ARG A 64 -11.40 2.82 3.48
CA ARG A 64 -12.20 3.65 2.58
C ARG A 64 -11.36 4.10 1.38
N ILE A 65 -12.04 4.63 0.36
CA ILE A 65 -11.40 5.19 -0.83
C ILE A 65 -11.12 6.67 -0.57
N TYR A 66 -9.94 7.10 -0.96
CA TYR A 66 -9.52 8.51 -0.91
C TYR A 66 -9.24 9.01 -2.32
N GLU A 67 -9.68 10.22 -2.61
CA GLU A 67 -9.40 10.89 -3.88
C GLU A 67 -8.28 11.90 -3.68
N THR A 68 -7.32 11.92 -4.62
CA THR A 68 -6.12 12.75 -4.50
C THR A 68 -5.67 13.26 -5.85
N ALA A 69 -5.14 14.48 -5.86
CA ALA A 69 -4.47 15.01 -7.04
C ALA A 69 -3.24 14.16 -7.42
N PRO A 70 -2.88 14.11 -8.70
CA PRO A 70 -1.69 13.40 -9.17
C PRO A 70 -0.41 14.05 -8.65
N VAL A 71 0.52 13.23 -8.13
CA VAL A 71 1.81 13.69 -7.62
C VAL A 71 2.88 13.57 -8.71
N GLY A 72 3.55 14.68 -9.01
CA GLY A 72 4.67 14.71 -9.96
C GLY A 72 4.24 14.61 -11.44
N ALA A 73 3.03 15.03 -11.76
CA ALA A 73 2.50 15.11 -13.13
C ALA A 73 2.95 16.37 -13.89
N LYS A 74 4.18 16.82 -13.70
CA LYS A 74 4.72 18.05 -14.31
C LYS A 74 4.47 18.09 -15.82
N GLY A 75 3.72 19.11 -16.29
CA GLY A 75 3.48 19.34 -17.71
C GLY A 75 2.43 18.41 -18.39
N HIS A 76 1.82 17.48 -17.65
CA HIS A 76 0.81 16.57 -18.18
C HIS A 76 -0.44 16.58 -17.31
N PRO A 77 -1.53 17.27 -17.72
CA PRO A 77 -2.80 17.22 -17.00
C PRO A 77 -3.27 15.76 -16.83
N GLN A 78 -3.65 15.39 -15.62
CA GLN A 78 -4.13 14.05 -15.29
C GLN A 78 -5.33 14.14 -14.35
N SER A 79 -6.24 13.18 -14.47
CA SER A 79 -7.35 13.04 -13.53
C SER A 79 -6.85 12.67 -12.14
N ASP A 80 -7.62 13.04 -11.11
CA ASP A 80 -7.38 12.64 -9.73
C ASP A 80 -7.37 11.12 -9.58
N TYR A 81 -6.54 10.64 -8.67
CA TYR A 81 -6.47 9.24 -8.30
C TYR A 81 -7.56 8.87 -7.29
N LEU A 82 -8.09 7.66 -7.40
CA LEU A 82 -8.71 6.97 -6.28
C LEU A 82 -7.68 6.03 -5.65
N ASN A 83 -7.51 6.12 -4.33
CA ASN A 83 -6.53 5.36 -3.59
C ASN A 83 -7.19 4.63 -2.41
N ALA A 84 -6.71 3.42 -2.12
CA ALA A 84 -7.10 2.64 -0.95
C ALA A 84 -5.92 1.78 -0.48
N VAL A 85 -6.01 1.24 0.73
CA VAL A 85 -5.05 0.25 1.24
C VAL A 85 -5.79 -0.99 1.69
N VAL A 86 -5.22 -2.15 1.37
CA VAL A 86 -5.72 -3.46 1.77
C VAL A 86 -4.70 -4.15 2.67
N ALA A 87 -5.16 -4.65 3.81
CA ALA A 87 -4.40 -5.55 4.67
C ALA A 87 -4.71 -6.99 4.29
N LEU A 88 -3.67 -7.77 4.05
CA LEU A 88 -3.73 -9.18 3.67
C LEU A 88 -3.01 -10.04 4.70
N ARG A 89 -3.44 -11.30 4.81
CA ARG A 89 -2.60 -12.40 5.25
C ARG A 89 -2.09 -13.12 4.01
N SER A 90 -0.76 -13.31 3.91
CA SER A 90 -0.11 -13.88 2.74
C SER A 90 0.72 -15.10 3.11
N ALA A 91 0.41 -16.25 2.54
CA ALA A 91 1.28 -17.41 2.53
C ALA A 91 2.37 -17.29 1.45
N LEU A 92 2.18 -16.38 0.49
CA LEU A 92 3.16 -16.13 -0.56
C LEU A 92 4.36 -15.35 0.01
N PRO A 93 5.60 -15.74 -0.34
CA PRO A 93 6.78 -14.91 -0.08
C PRO A 93 6.67 -13.53 -0.72
N PRO A 94 7.36 -12.48 -0.20
CA PRO A 94 7.22 -11.11 -0.67
C PRO A 94 7.43 -10.93 -2.18
N ARG A 95 8.42 -11.63 -2.75
CA ARG A 95 8.70 -11.57 -4.21
C ARG A 95 7.58 -12.18 -5.05
N LEU A 96 7.02 -13.31 -4.62
CA LEU A 96 5.89 -13.92 -5.32
C LEU A 96 4.63 -13.07 -5.20
N LEU A 97 4.38 -12.47 -4.03
CA LEU A 97 3.28 -11.52 -3.90
C LEU A 97 3.47 -10.32 -4.84
N LEU A 98 4.68 -9.73 -4.91
CA LEU A 98 4.97 -8.63 -5.84
C LEU A 98 4.71 -9.02 -7.30
N LEU A 99 5.15 -10.21 -7.73
CA LEU A 99 4.88 -10.73 -9.08
C LEU A 99 3.38 -10.89 -9.32
N ARG A 100 2.63 -11.37 -8.32
CA ARG A 100 1.17 -11.48 -8.42
C ARG A 100 0.49 -10.14 -8.55
N LEU A 101 0.91 -9.13 -7.79
CA LEU A 101 0.41 -7.76 -7.93
C LEU A 101 0.62 -7.22 -9.35
N GLN A 102 1.82 -7.42 -9.92
CA GLN A 102 2.13 -7.01 -11.29
C GLN A 102 1.30 -7.75 -12.36
N GLN A 103 0.95 -9.02 -12.12
CA GLN A 103 0.03 -9.76 -13.00
C GLN A 103 -1.38 -9.16 -12.96
N ILE A 104 -1.89 -8.80 -11.78
CA ILE A 104 -3.19 -8.16 -11.62
C ILE A 104 -3.22 -6.80 -12.33
N GLU A 105 -2.16 -6.00 -12.22
CA GLU A 105 -2.02 -4.73 -12.94
C GLU A 105 -2.06 -4.92 -14.46
N ARG A 106 -1.30 -5.90 -14.98
CA ARG A 106 -1.29 -6.23 -16.42
C ARG A 106 -2.67 -6.66 -16.92
N ALA A 107 -3.36 -7.51 -16.15
CA ALA A 107 -4.72 -7.93 -16.48
C ALA A 107 -5.75 -6.78 -16.44
N ALA A 108 -5.46 -5.72 -15.66
CA ALA A 108 -6.25 -4.48 -15.65
C ALA A 108 -5.90 -3.52 -16.81
N GLY A 109 -5.08 -3.95 -17.76
CA GLY A 109 -4.69 -3.14 -18.94
C GLY A 109 -3.63 -2.09 -18.64
N ARG A 110 -2.86 -2.23 -17.55
CA ARG A 110 -1.76 -1.31 -17.26
C ARG A 110 -0.70 -1.37 -18.37
N ARG A 111 -0.45 -0.22 -19.00
CA ARG A 111 0.67 -0.01 -19.94
C ARG A 111 1.68 0.91 -19.27
N ARG A 112 2.95 0.54 -19.30
CA ARG A 112 4.05 1.41 -18.82
C ARG A 112 4.53 2.23 -20.00
N THR A 113 4.33 3.55 -19.94
CA THR A 113 4.75 4.50 -20.98
C THR A 113 5.90 5.36 -20.46
N TRP A 114 5.61 6.37 -19.63
CA TRP A 114 6.62 7.23 -19.00
C TRP A 114 6.47 7.24 -17.47
N ARG A 115 7.41 7.86 -16.79
CA ARG A 115 7.38 7.97 -15.32
C ARG A 115 6.16 8.79 -14.87
N ASN A 116 5.40 8.26 -13.91
CA ASN A 116 4.14 8.83 -13.39
C ASN A 116 3.03 8.99 -14.44
N ALA A 117 3.05 8.24 -15.54
CA ALA A 117 1.95 8.19 -16.50
C ALA A 117 0.62 7.81 -15.83
N PRO A 118 -0.52 8.29 -16.37
CA PRO A 118 -1.84 7.82 -15.95
C PRO A 118 -1.95 6.30 -16.08
N ARG A 119 -2.71 5.67 -15.17
CA ARG A 119 -2.81 4.21 -15.15
C ARG A 119 -4.17 3.72 -14.69
N THR A 120 -4.61 2.63 -15.32
CA THR A 120 -5.85 1.94 -14.96
C THR A 120 -5.78 1.38 -13.54
N LEU A 121 -4.62 0.80 -13.16
CA LEU A 121 -4.39 0.23 -11.85
C LEU A 121 -2.91 0.31 -11.48
N ASP A 122 -2.65 0.65 -10.20
CA ASP A 122 -1.34 0.65 -9.56
C ASP A 122 -1.42 -0.12 -8.24
N LEU A 123 -0.57 -1.13 -8.04
CA LEU A 123 -0.52 -1.96 -6.84
C LEU A 123 0.88 -1.93 -6.25
N ASP A 124 1.05 -1.18 -5.16
CA ASP A 124 2.33 -1.08 -4.44
C ASP A 124 2.32 -2.00 -3.20
N LEU A 125 3.29 -2.91 -3.10
CA LEU A 125 3.53 -3.67 -1.88
C LEU A 125 4.21 -2.76 -0.85
N LEU A 126 3.47 -2.36 0.18
CA LEU A 126 3.93 -1.42 1.20
C LEU A 126 4.72 -2.10 2.31
N PHE A 127 4.30 -3.30 2.70
CA PHE A 127 4.80 -4.06 3.83
C PHE A 127 4.53 -5.55 3.66
N HIS A 128 5.45 -6.41 4.19
CA HIS A 128 5.23 -7.86 4.26
C HIS A 128 6.07 -8.48 5.37
N GLY A 129 5.42 -8.84 6.48
CA GLY A 129 6.07 -9.47 7.64
C GLY A 129 7.15 -8.59 8.27
N ALA A 130 8.41 -8.92 8.07
CA ALA A 130 9.57 -8.19 8.57
C ALA A 130 10.15 -7.23 7.52
N PRO A 131 10.90 -6.19 7.94
CA PRO A 131 11.67 -5.36 7.05
C PRO A 131 12.62 -6.18 6.18
N ARG A 132 12.75 -5.79 4.92
CA ARG A 132 13.61 -6.47 3.93
C ARG A 132 14.28 -5.46 3.02
N ARG A 133 15.52 -5.73 2.68
CA ARG A 133 16.28 -4.96 1.70
C ARG A 133 16.98 -5.93 0.76
N ASP A 134 16.37 -6.14 -0.38
CA ASP A 134 16.90 -6.92 -1.50
C ASP A 134 17.14 -5.98 -2.70
N PRO A 135 17.98 -6.32 -3.68
CA PRO A 135 18.23 -5.49 -4.87
C PRO A 135 16.96 -5.05 -5.60
N ASN A 136 15.93 -5.90 -5.63
CA ASN A 136 14.68 -5.67 -6.35
C ASN A 136 13.46 -5.45 -5.45
N LEU A 137 13.63 -5.45 -4.12
CA LEU A 137 12.51 -5.30 -3.19
C LEU A 137 12.97 -4.76 -1.83
N VAL A 138 12.58 -3.54 -1.54
CA VAL A 138 12.79 -2.90 -0.24
C VAL A 138 11.46 -2.76 0.47
N LEU A 139 11.35 -3.33 1.67
CA LEU A 139 10.18 -3.24 2.54
C LEU A 139 10.56 -2.78 3.95
N PRO A 140 9.81 -1.89 4.55
CA PRO A 140 8.65 -1.17 4.00
C PRO A 140 9.01 -0.38 2.74
N HIS A 141 7.99 -0.11 1.90
CA HIS A 141 8.19 0.63 0.66
C HIS A 141 8.92 1.97 0.94
N PRO A 142 10.03 2.28 0.26
CA PRO A 142 10.95 3.36 0.65
C PRO A 142 10.31 4.75 0.73
N ARG A 143 9.30 5.03 -0.12
CA ARG A 143 8.60 6.32 -0.18
C ARG A 143 7.26 6.34 0.53
N LEU A 144 6.91 5.29 1.32
CA LEU A 144 5.62 5.20 2.00
C LEU A 144 5.38 6.42 2.88
N HIS A 145 6.37 6.79 3.69
CA HIS A 145 6.29 7.87 4.68
C HIS A 145 6.20 9.28 4.08
N LEU A 146 6.42 9.43 2.77
CA LEU A 146 6.37 10.71 2.05
C LEU A 146 5.06 10.89 1.26
N ARG A 147 4.18 9.86 1.24
CA ARG A 147 3.02 9.82 0.35
C ARG A 147 1.71 9.94 1.13
N GLY A 148 1.13 11.14 1.20
CA GLY A 148 -0.15 11.40 1.88
C GLY A 148 -1.28 10.49 1.38
N PHE A 149 -1.35 10.23 0.07
CA PHE A 149 -2.35 9.36 -0.55
C PHE A 149 -2.23 7.86 -0.14
N VAL A 150 -1.07 7.45 0.39
CA VAL A 150 -0.87 6.14 1.01
C VAL A 150 -1.13 6.21 2.51
N LEU A 151 -0.64 7.27 3.17
CA LEU A 151 -0.70 7.39 4.63
C LEU A 151 -2.12 7.54 5.15
N ALA A 152 -3.00 8.29 4.44
CA ALA A 152 -4.37 8.48 4.85
C ALA A 152 -5.15 7.14 4.94
N PRO A 153 -5.27 6.35 3.86
CA PRO A 153 -5.94 5.05 3.93
C PRO A 153 -5.21 4.03 4.82
N LEU A 154 -3.88 4.10 4.91
CA LEU A 154 -3.10 3.21 5.78
C LEU A 154 -3.35 3.48 7.26
N ALA A 155 -3.44 4.75 7.67
CA ALA A 155 -3.74 5.14 9.04
C ALA A 155 -5.12 4.66 9.50
N GLU A 156 -6.07 4.51 8.60
CA GLU A 156 -7.41 3.99 8.92
C GLU A 156 -7.37 2.51 9.33
N ILE A 157 -6.50 1.70 8.71
CA ILE A 157 -6.49 0.24 8.95
C ILE A 157 -5.30 -0.26 9.75
N ALA A 158 -4.24 0.54 9.88
CA ALA A 158 -3.02 0.19 10.61
C ALA A 158 -2.38 1.40 11.32
N PRO A 159 -3.13 2.20 12.13
CA PRO A 159 -2.62 3.44 12.74
C PRO A 159 -1.43 3.23 13.67
N ALA A 160 -1.42 2.10 14.37
CA ALA A 160 -0.38 1.76 15.35
C ALA A 160 0.89 1.17 14.70
N LEU A 161 0.88 0.91 13.38
CA LEU A 161 2.04 0.37 12.70
C LEU A 161 3.22 1.35 12.80
N TRP A 162 4.38 0.83 13.20
CA TRP A 162 5.61 1.61 13.33
C TRP A 162 6.36 1.64 12.00
N HIS A 163 6.82 2.80 11.57
CA HIS A 163 7.66 2.94 10.37
C HIS A 163 9.14 3.09 10.77
N PRO A 164 10.11 2.53 10.02
CA PRO A 164 11.55 2.64 10.34
C PRO A 164 12.09 4.07 10.46
N CYS A 165 11.40 5.08 9.93
CA CYS A 165 11.76 6.49 10.14
C CYS A 165 11.50 7.00 11.57
N GLY A 166 11.13 6.14 12.52
CA GLY A 166 10.96 6.49 13.92
C GLY A 166 9.58 7.02 14.31
N ALA A 167 8.52 6.74 13.51
CA ALA A 167 7.18 7.20 13.82
C ALA A 167 6.10 6.16 13.53
N ARG A 168 4.95 6.26 14.21
CA ARG A 168 3.75 5.48 13.87
C ARG A 168 3.06 6.05 12.64
N ILE A 169 2.37 5.21 11.89
CA ILE A 169 1.61 5.62 10.69
C ILE A 169 0.61 6.72 11.01
N ALA A 170 -0.11 6.64 12.14
CA ALA A 170 -1.02 7.71 12.57
C ALA A 170 -0.32 9.07 12.68
N LYS A 171 0.89 9.12 13.28
CA LYS A 171 1.68 10.35 13.42
C LYS A 171 2.19 10.86 12.06
N LEU A 172 2.59 9.96 11.16
CA LEU A 172 3.01 10.30 9.82
C LEU A 172 1.85 10.86 8.99
N ALA A 173 0.67 10.24 9.08
CA ALA A 173 -0.54 10.70 8.41
C ALA A 173 -0.97 12.10 8.90
N ALA A 174 -0.96 12.33 10.22
CA ALA A 174 -1.31 13.63 10.82
C ALA A 174 -0.38 14.78 10.38
N ARG A 175 0.85 14.50 9.96
CA ARG A 175 1.79 15.49 9.43
C ARG A 175 1.55 15.84 7.96
N GLN A 176 0.79 15.01 7.25
CA GLN A 176 0.38 15.29 5.88
C GLN A 176 -0.90 16.11 5.93
N SER A 177 -0.99 17.12 5.09
CA SER A 177 -2.22 17.92 4.96
C SER A 177 -3.33 17.03 4.37
N ILE A 178 -4.02 16.27 5.21
CA ILE A 178 -5.18 15.46 4.85
C ILE A 178 -6.40 16.36 4.93
N GLY A 179 -7.02 16.61 3.80
CA GLY A 179 -8.19 17.50 3.70
C GLY A 179 -8.22 18.21 2.34
N PRO A 180 -9.22 19.06 2.10
CA PRO A 180 -9.37 19.76 0.81
C PRO A 180 -8.13 20.56 0.40
N ALA A 181 -7.49 21.25 1.34
CA ALA A 181 -6.27 22.01 1.11
C ALA A 181 -5.02 21.16 0.90
N GLY A 182 -5.01 19.92 1.42
CA GLY A 182 -3.88 18.98 1.28
C GLY A 182 -4.01 18.01 0.10
N GLY A 183 -5.06 18.15 -0.72
CA GLY A 183 -5.26 17.31 -1.90
C GLY A 183 -5.62 15.85 -1.62
N VAL A 184 -5.89 15.47 -0.36
CA VAL A 184 -6.35 14.12 0.03
C VAL A 184 -7.73 14.24 0.65
N ARG A 185 -8.77 13.75 -0.01
CA ARG A 185 -10.16 13.81 0.45
C ARG A 185 -10.82 12.44 0.43
N LEU A 186 -11.76 12.22 1.33
CA LEU A 186 -12.57 10.99 1.33
C LEU A 186 -13.47 10.99 0.08
N TRP A 187 -13.41 9.91 -0.70
CA TRP A 187 -14.29 9.74 -1.85
C TRP A 187 -15.67 9.25 -1.40
N ARG A 188 -16.74 9.91 -1.88
CA ARG A 188 -18.12 9.64 -1.44
C ARG A 188 -18.87 8.63 -2.32
N GLY A 189 -18.27 8.15 -3.41
CA GLY A 189 -18.93 7.25 -4.37
C GLY A 189 -19.01 5.77 -3.97
N GLY A 190 -18.79 5.43 -2.70
CA GLY A 190 -18.96 4.09 -2.16
C GLY A 190 -17.73 3.50 -1.46
N ILE A 191 -17.82 2.24 -1.07
CA ILE A 191 -16.80 1.49 -0.33
C ILE A 191 -16.29 0.29 -1.13
N LEU A 192 -15.06 -0.13 -0.86
CA LEU A 192 -14.53 -1.39 -1.34
C LEU A 192 -14.95 -2.51 -0.39
N ARG A 193 -15.50 -3.60 -0.94
CA ARG A 193 -15.82 -4.82 -0.19
C ARG A 193 -15.18 -6.01 -0.89
N ALA A 194 -14.51 -6.88 -0.14
CA ALA A 194 -14.12 -8.21 -0.59
C ALA A 194 -15.33 -9.14 -0.38
N ARG A 195 -16.11 -9.36 -1.42
CA ARG A 195 -17.11 -10.42 -1.46
C ARG A 195 -16.58 -11.56 -2.31
#